data_179ed7a9dfe79f5ab8a0652072e2c842
#
_entry.id   179ed7a9dfe79f5ab8a0652072e2c842
#
_cell.length_a   1.000
_cell.length_b   1.000
_cell.length_c   1.000
_cell.angle_alpha   90.00
_cell.angle_beta   90.00
_cell.angle_gamma   90.00
#
_symmetry.space_group_name_H-M   'P 1'
#
loop_
_entity.id
_entity.type
_entity.pdbx_description
1 polymer ?
#
loop_
_entity_poly.entity_id
_entity_poly.type
_entity_poly.pdbx_seq_one_letter_code
_entity_poly.pdbx_strand_id
1 'polypeptide(L)'
;MFVASRNTISILTNKSLADKLKKKKLSDTHYIFKDIPVRNEFGMIATIHTFGRDLKWNPHIHCLIPELIYSFKKDKIKTFHHFNFIKLRKTFQFELIRLIQEAGGLKKPEEKNRLYKDHPKGFYVYAKFKSPDNASNDASSNKNSKDIQGCVNYFIRYAGRPAMAENRITEYNKGSNTVSWFYNDHKDEKRHDVTDNVIDFINRLIIHIPDYHFLTTRYYGFYANASKKTLDKVHALLGIKKNKDYSRETRTKAFKNKLNKLKYRTHLIDSFNRDPIQCKCGAIMQYTYTYNPLEDKRNDRTYRKRCIDEMYKMRLRRRST
;
A
#
# COMPACT_ATOMS: atom_id res chain seq x y z
N MET A 1 -2.65 1.69 -11.33
CA MET A 1 -2.11 2.82 -10.56
C MET A 1 -0.62 2.63 -10.20
N PHE A 2 -0.19 1.54 -9.59
CA PHE A 2 1.23 1.29 -9.25
C PHE A 2 2.18 1.48 -10.43
N VAL A 3 1.90 0.80 -11.54
CA VAL A 3 2.73 0.88 -12.76
C VAL A 3 2.71 2.29 -13.36
N ALA A 4 1.54 2.94 -13.37
CA ALA A 4 1.40 4.32 -13.83
C ALA A 4 2.28 5.28 -13.02
N SER A 5 2.24 5.17 -11.68
CA SER A 5 3.07 6.01 -10.79
C SER A 5 4.56 5.79 -11.04
N ARG A 6 5.01 4.52 -11.09
CA ARG A 6 6.40 4.17 -11.42
C ARG A 6 6.84 4.76 -12.74
N ASN A 7 6.04 4.57 -13.79
CA ASN A 7 6.35 5.05 -15.14
C ASN A 7 6.42 6.57 -15.18
N THR A 8 5.48 7.25 -14.51
CA THR A 8 5.47 8.71 -14.40
C THR A 8 6.77 9.24 -13.83
N ILE A 9 7.22 8.70 -12.70
CA ILE A 9 8.47 9.13 -12.07
C ILE A 9 9.67 8.79 -12.95
N SER A 10 9.69 7.61 -13.58
CA SER A 10 10.75 7.23 -14.54
C SER A 10 10.85 8.22 -15.72
N ILE A 11 9.72 8.62 -16.29
CA ILE A 11 9.67 9.58 -17.42
C ILE A 11 10.18 10.95 -16.97
N LEU A 12 9.76 11.41 -15.80
CA LEU A 12 10.14 12.74 -15.29
C LEU A 12 11.63 12.82 -14.89
N THR A 13 12.20 11.71 -14.41
CA THR A 13 13.62 11.65 -14.01
C THR A 13 14.56 11.33 -15.16
N ASN A 14 14.04 10.85 -16.30
CA ASN A 14 14.81 10.47 -17.49
C ASN A 14 14.33 11.21 -18.76
N LYS A 15 14.84 12.41 -19.03
CA LYS A 15 14.44 13.19 -20.22
C LYS A 15 14.58 12.40 -21.53
N SER A 16 15.65 11.61 -21.68
CA SER A 16 15.88 10.76 -22.86
C SER A 16 14.80 9.69 -23.03
N LEU A 17 14.15 9.26 -21.97
CA LEU A 17 13.03 8.32 -22.01
C LEU A 17 11.78 9.01 -22.54
N ALA A 18 11.48 10.23 -22.06
CA ALA A 18 10.36 11.02 -22.53
C ALA A 18 10.45 11.31 -24.05
N ASP A 19 11.64 11.64 -24.55
CA ASP A 19 11.84 11.93 -25.97
C ASP A 19 11.74 10.69 -26.84
N LYS A 20 12.20 9.54 -26.37
CA LYS A 20 12.06 8.26 -27.07
C LYS A 20 10.61 7.76 -27.08
N LEU A 21 9.87 7.98 -26.00
CA LEU A 21 8.45 7.64 -25.91
C LEU A 21 7.59 8.46 -26.90
N LYS A 22 7.97 9.72 -27.16
CA LYS A 22 7.32 10.55 -28.17
C LYS A 22 7.54 10.03 -29.59
N LYS A 23 8.68 9.39 -29.86
CA LYS A 23 9.09 8.92 -31.20
C LYS A 23 8.57 7.50 -31.51
N LYS A 24 8.29 6.67 -30.51
CA LYS A 24 7.79 5.32 -30.69
C LYS A 24 6.25 5.39 -30.74
N LYS A 25 5.65 4.99 -31.88
CA LYS A 25 4.19 4.82 -31.95
C LYS A 25 3.74 3.88 -30.84
N LEU A 26 2.73 4.28 -30.11
CA LEU A 26 2.19 3.71 -28.86
C LEU A 26 1.65 2.27 -28.93
N SER A 27 1.90 1.51 -30.01
CA SER A 27 1.36 0.16 -30.21
C SER A 27 2.05 -0.96 -29.41
N ASP A 28 3.28 -0.73 -28.90
CA ASP A 28 4.07 -1.79 -28.21
C ASP A 28 4.39 -1.42 -26.75
N THR A 29 3.40 -1.37 -25.94
CA THR A 29 3.45 -0.68 -24.65
C THR A 29 3.93 -1.52 -23.48
N HIS A 30 3.92 -2.84 -23.57
CA HIS A 30 4.40 -3.72 -22.50
C HIS A 30 5.94 -3.74 -22.37
N TYR A 31 6.66 -3.30 -23.40
CA TYR A 31 8.12 -3.40 -23.50
C TYR A 31 8.88 -2.08 -23.44
N ILE A 32 8.20 -0.95 -23.26
CA ILE A 32 8.80 0.38 -23.34
C ILE A 32 10.01 0.56 -22.39
N PHE A 33 10.02 -0.12 -21.24
CA PHE A 33 11.11 -0.01 -20.27
C PHE A 33 12.17 -1.11 -20.36
N LYS A 34 11.92 -2.23 -21.04
CA LYS A 34 12.92 -3.30 -21.18
C LYS A 34 14.05 -2.93 -22.17
N ASP A 35 13.71 -2.22 -23.25
CA ASP A 35 14.65 -1.94 -24.34
C ASP A 35 15.26 -0.53 -24.28
N ILE A 36 14.85 0.30 -23.33
CA ILE A 36 15.39 1.64 -23.18
C ILE A 36 16.28 1.68 -21.95
N PRO A 37 17.61 1.88 -22.10
CA PRO A 37 18.49 1.95 -20.95
C PRO A 37 18.10 3.10 -20.04
N VAL A 38 17.70 2.76 -18.82
CA VAL A 38 17.42 3.73 -17.77
C VAL A 38 18.75 4.36 -17.34
N ARG A 39 18.92 5.65 -17.59
CA ARG A 39 20.16 6.37 -17.23
C ARG A 39 20.18 6.81 -15.78
N ASN A 40 19.01 7.06 -15.22
CA ASN A 40 18.83 7.48 -13.85
C ASN A 40 17.80 6.58 -13.18
N GLU A 41 18.09 6.15 -11.98
CA GLU A 41 17.17 5.35 -11.16
C GLU A 41 16.74 6.16 -9.93
N PHE A 42 15.47 6.10 -9.61
CA PHE A 42 14.86 6.70 -8.43
C PHE A 42 14.52 5.60 -7.42
N GLY A 43 14.20 5.97 -6.19
CA GLY A 43 13.57 5.09 -5.20
C GLY A 43 12.11 5.48 -5.02
N MET A 44 11.23 4.50 -4.86
CA MET A 44 9.84 4.77 -4.50
C MET A 44 9.25 3.63 -3.69
N ILE A 45 8.56 3.98 -2.62
CA ILE A 45 7.67 3.07 -1.90
C ILE A 45 6.26 3.56 -2.18
N ALA A 46 5.39 2.67 -2.64
CA ALA A 46 4.03 3.01 -3.03
C ALA A 46 3.02 2.11 -2.33
N THR A 47 1.96 2.69 -1.77
CA THR A 47 0.84 1.93 -1.20
C THR A 47 -0.47 2.40 -1.81
N ILE A 48 -1.36 1.45 -2.10
CA ILE A 48 -2.66 1.72 -2.68
C ILE A 48 -3.75 1.63 -1.63
N HIS A 49 -4.69 2.57 -1.67
CA HIS A 49 -5.95 2.49 -0.95
C HIS A 49 -7.10 2.56 -1.95
N THR A 50 -8.19 1.89 -1.60
CA THR A 50 -9.40 1.84 -2.43
C THR A 50 -10.57 2.62 -1.82
N PHE A 51 -10.39 3.15 -0.59
CA PHE A 51 -11.46 3.71 0.24
C PHE A 51 -11.27 5.19 0.54
N GLY A 52 -12.38 5.90 0.59
CA GLY A 52 -12.51 7.20 1.23
C GLY A 52 -12.75 7.06 2.74
N ARG A 53 -12.89 8.18 3.44
CA ARG A 53 -13.26 8.18 4.86
C ARG A 53 -14.68 7.70 5.11
N ASP A 54 -15.54 7.91 4.11
CA ASP A 54 -16.93 7.51 4.03
C ASP A 54 -17.13 6.08 3.49
N LEU A 55 -16.04 5.30 3.39
CA LEU A 55 -16.02 3.95 2.83
C LEU A 55 -16.49 3.85 1.36
N LYS A 56 -16.61 4.95 0.65
CA LYS A 56 -16.86 4.89 -0.78
C LYS A 56 -15.62 4.48 -1.55
N TRP A 57 -15.84 3.87 -2.70
CA TRP A 57 -14.78 3.51 -3.62
C TRP A 57 -14.02 4.75 -4.09
N ASN A 58 -12.80 4.89 -3.62
CA ASN A 58 -11.91 6.01 -3.93
C ASN A 58 -10.47 5.51 -4.10
N PRO A 59 -10.16 4.86 -5.23
CA PRO A 59 -8.83 4.32 -5.45
C PRO A 59 -7.79 5.42 -5.61
N HIS A 60 -6.79 5.44 -4.72
CA HIS A 60 -5.68 6.39 -4.76
C HIS A 60 -4.39 5.72 -4.27
N ILE A 61 -3.25 6.33 -4.61
CA ILE A 61 -1.95 5.78 -4.29
C ILE A 61 -1.12 6.82 -3.53
N HIS A 62 -0.53 6.37 -2.43
CA HIS A 62 0.46 7.14 -1.68
C HIS A 62 1.86 6.70 -2.10
N CYS A 63 2.73 7.66 -2.41
CA CYS A 63 4.10 7.39 -2.81
C CYS A 63 5.08 8.15 -1.92
N LEU A 64 6.07 7.46 -1.40
CA LEU A 64 7.23 8.05 -0.74
C LEU A 64 8.41 7.98 -1.69
N ILE A 65 8.95 9.15 -2.07
CA ILE A 65 10.02 9.27 -3.04
C ILE A 65 11.10 10.16 -2.41
N PRO A 66 12.35 9.69 -2.33
CA PRO A 66 13.45 10.53 -1.84
C PRO A 66 13.78 11.60 -2.87
N GLU A 67 14.23 12.76 -2.41
CA GLU A 67 14.63 13.90 -3.26
C GLU A 67 15.98 13.65 -3.97
N LEU A 68 16.21 12.43 -4.38
CA LEU A 68 17.44 12.04 -5.07
C LEU A 68 17.19 10.98 -6.14
N ILE A 69 18.05 10.99 -7.16
CA ILE A 69 18.15 9.96 -8.19
C ILE A 69 19.59 9.53 -8.35
N TYR A 70 19.80 8.25 -8.62
CA TYR A 70 21.11 7.69 -8.93
C TYR A 70 21.33 7.69 -10.45
N SER A 71 22.46 8.22 -10.90
CA SER A 71 22.83 8.25 -12.32
C SER A 71 23.85 7.15 -12.64
N PHE A 72 23.42 6.12 -13.38
CA PHE A 72 24.30 5.03 -13.81
C PHE A 72 25.47 5.51 -14.66
N LYS A 73 25.25 6.52 -15.53
CA LYS A 73 26.30 7.03 -16.42
C LYS A 73 27.42 7.75 -15.66
N LYS A 74 27.08 8.44 -14.58
CA LYS A 74 28.02 9.29 -13.82
C LYS A 74 28.46 8.67 -12.51
N ASP A 75 27.87 7.54 -12.13
CA ASP A 75 28.02 6.89 -10.82
C ASP A 75 27.87 7.89 -9.65
N LYS A 76 26.89 8.78 -9.74
CA LYS A 76 26.67 9.88 -8.81
C LYS A 76 25.20 10.03 -8.48
N ILE A 77 24.95 10.58 -7.30
CA ILE A 77 23.62 11.03 -6.88
C ILE A 77 23.37 12.42 -7.47
N LYS A 78 22.15 12.63 -7.93
CA LYS A 78 21.59 13.93 -8.27
C LYS A 78 20.42 14.21 -7.34
N THR A 79 20.39 15.36 -6.73
CA THR A 79 19.26 15.83 -5.95
C THR A 79 18.26 16.55 -6.84
N PHE A 80 16.98 16.47 -6.46
CA PHE A 80 15.93 17.31 -7.02
C PHE A 80 14.97 17.68 -5.90
N HIS A 81 14.45 18.90 -5.92
CA HIS A 81 13.64 19.39 -4.81
C HIS A 81 12.15 19.34 -5.09
N HIS A 82 11.74 19.30 -6.36
CA HIS A 82 10.33 19.21 -6.74
C HIS A 82 10.13 18.69 -8.15
N PHE A 83 8.96 18.15 -8.41
CA PHE A 83 8.46 17.89 -9.75
C PHE A 83 7.56 19.04 -10.21
N ASN A 84 7.61 19.39 -11.50
CA ASN A 84 6.60 20.26 -12.06
C ASN A 84 5.23 19.57 -11.99
N PHE A 85 4.31 20.11 -11.21
CA PHE A 85 3.01 19.52 -10.95
C PHE A 85 2.17 19.29 -12.18
N ILE A 86 2.17 20.25 -13.11
CA ILE A 86 1.39 20.11 -14.33
C ILE A 86 1.91 18.94 -15.14
N LYS A 87 3.23 18.81 -15.27
CA LYS A 87 3.84 17.65 -15.93
C LYS A 87 3.54 16.35 -15.19
N LEU A 88 3.66 16.34 -13.87
CA LEU A 88 3.39 15.17 -13.05
C LEU A 88 1.95 14.68 -13.23
N ARG A 89 0.96 15.58 -13.10
CA ARG A 89 -0.46 15.27 -13.27
C ARG A 89 -0.80 14.78 -14.68
N LYS A 90 -0.32 15.47 -15.71
CA LYS A 90 -0.56 15.09 -17.11
C LYS A 90 0.13 13.78 -17.49
N THR A 91 1.37 13.56 -17.03
CA THR A 91 2.08 12.31 -17.30
C THR A 91 1.41 11.13 -16.59
N PHE A 92 0.98 11.32 -15.32
CA PHE A 92 0.25 10.29 -14.60
C PHE A 92 -1.10 9.97 -15.24
N GLN A 93 -1.86 10.97 -15.67
CA GLN A 93 -3.10 10.80 -16.40
C GLN A 93 -2.89 10.00 -17.69
N PHE A 94 -1.89 10.39 -18.48
CA PHE A 94 -1.55 9.70 -19.72
C PHE A 94 -1.19 8.22 -19.46
N GLU A 95 -0.29 7.95 -18.54
CA GLU A 95 0.15 6.59 -18.21
C GLU A 95 -0.98 5.74 -17.63
N LEU A 96 -1.84 6.30 -16.80
CA LEU A 96 -2.95 5.58 -16.21
C LEU A 96 -4.00 5.21 -17.27
N ILE A 97 -4.40 6.18 -18.11
CA ILE A 97 -5.37 5.95 -19.20
C ILE A 97 -4.82 4.91 -20.18
N ARG A 98 -3.56 5.03 -20.57
CA ARG A 98 -2.88 4.08 -21.46
C ARG A 98 -2.94 2.65 -20.90
N LEU A 99 -2.56 2.46 -19.64
CA LEU A 99 -2.55 1.15 -18.98
C LEU A 99 -3.96 0.57 -18.80
N ILE A 100 -4.98 1.42 -18.57
CA ILE A 100 -6.37 0.95 -18.50
C ILE A 100 -6.82 0.47 -19.89
N GLN A 101 -6.45 1.17 -20.97
CA GLN A 101 -6.77 0.75 -22.34
C GLN A 101 -6.10 -0.60 -22.67
N GLU A 102 -4.83 -0.78 -22.29
CA GLU A 102 -4.10 -2.04 -22.47
C GLU A 102 -4.73 -3.21 -21.70
N ALA A 103 -5.27 -2.92 -20.54
CA ALA A 103 -6.01 -3.91 -19.74
C ALA A 103 -7.44 -4.19 -20.27
N GLY A 104 -7.82 -3.62 -21.43
CA GLY A 104 -9.14 -3.81 -22.05
C GLY A 104 -10.24 -2.88 -21.53
N GLY A 105 -9.90 -1.89 -20.68
CA GLY A 105 -10.81 -0.81 -20.29
C GLY A 105 -10.81 0.34 -21.30
N LEU A 106 -11.75 1.28 -21.14
CA LEU A 106 -11.90 2.46 -22.02
C LEU A 106 -11.93 2.06 -23.51
N LYS A 107 -12.81 1.13 -23.85
CA LYS A 107 -12.92 0.56 -25.20
C LYS A 107 -13.36 1.60 -26.24
N LYS A 108 -14.16 2.57 -25.83
CA LYS A 108 -14.70 3.61 -26.71
C LYS A 108 -13.79 4.85 -26.68
N PRO A 109 -13.44 5.42 -27.85
CA PRO A 109 -12.63 6.65 -27.93
C PRO A 109 -13.24 7.82 -27.15
N GLU A 110 -14.57 7.89 -27.08
CA GLU A 110 -15.30 8.95 -26.39
C GLU A 110 -15.01 8.94 -24.87
N GLU A 111 -14.90 7.76 -24.26
CA GLU A 111 -14.60 7.59 -22.83
C GLU A 111 -13.23 8.19 -22.49
N LYS A 112 -12.24 7.90 -23.33
CA LYS A 112 -10.90 8.47 -23.20
C LYS A 112 -10.90 9.99 -23.36
N ASN A 113 -11.55 10.49 -24.43
CA ASN A 113 -11.63 11.91 -24.73
C ASN A 113 -12.34 12.68 -23.60
N ARG A 114 -13.39 12.08 -23.03
CA ARG A 114 -14.09 12.64 -21.87
C ARG A 114 -13.15 12.79 -20.68
N LEU A 115 -12.34 11.78 -20.35
CA LEU A 115 -11.38 11.87 -19.23
C LEU A 115 -10.37 13.00 -19.41
N TYR A 116 -9.89 13.24 -20.63
CA TYR A 116 -9.01 14.39 -20.90
C TYR A 116 -9.72 15.72 -20.83
N LYS A 117 -10.99 15.78 -21.30
CA LYS A 117 -11.83 16.98 -21.25
C LYS A 117 -12.20 17.36 -19.82
N ASP A 118 -12.60 16.37 -19.02
CA ASP A 118 -13.01 16.57 -17.62
C ASP A 118 -11.81 16.93 -16.72
N HIS A 119 -10.60 16.50 -17.10
CA HIS A 119 -9.37 16.74 -16.33
C HIS A 119 -8.26 17.41 -17.18
N PRO A 120 -8.44 18.64 -17.66
CA PRO A 120 -7.50 19.30 -18.59
C PRO A 120 -6.13 19.59 -17.96
N LYS A 121 -6.08 19.70 -16.62
CA LYS A 121 -4.83 19.90 -15.85
C LYS A 121 -4.17 18.56 -15.44
N GLY A 122 -4.70 17.42 -15.87
CA GLY A 122 -4.31 16.09 -15.46
C GLY A 122 -5.01 15.61 -14.18
N PHE A 123 -4.86 14.33 -13.84
CA PHE A 123 -5.45 13.78 -12.62
C PHE A 123 -4.84 14.40 -11.38
N TYR A 124 -5.66 14.47 -10.32
CA TYR A 124 -5.23 15.10 -9.08
C TYR A 124 -4.02 14.39 -8.47
N VAL A 125 -2.99 15.16 -8.18
CA VAL A 125 -1.82 14.73 -7.42
C VAL A 125 -1.57 15.79 -6.36
N TYR A 126 -1.41 15.33 -5.12
CA TYR A 126 -1.01 16.16 -4.00
C TYR A 126 0.42 15.79 -3.58
N ALA A 127 1.28 16.78 -3.43
CA ALA A 127 2.55 16.63 -2.75
C ALA A 127 2.81 17.88 -1.91
N LYS A 128 3.25 17.68 -0.68
CA LYS A 128 3.58 18.78 0.22
C LYS A 128 4.98 19.30 -0.15
N PHE A 129 5.06 20.54 -0.60
CA PHE A 129 6.34 21.21 -0.83
C PHE A 129 6.65 22.20 0.29
N LYS A 130 7.94 22.33 0.58
CA LYS A 130 8.44 23.55 1.19
C LYS A 130 8.62 24.57 0.07
N SER A 131 7.90 25.71 0.13
CA SER A 131 8.24 26.87 -0.70
C SER A 131 9.64 27.33 -0.36
N PRO A 132 10.50 27.63 -1.36
CA PRO A 132 11.80 28.25 -1.12
C PRO A 132 11.68 29.56 -0.30
N ASP A 133 10.56 30.27 -0.47
CA ASP A 133 10.27 31.55 0.18
C ASP A 133 10.01 31.46 1.70
N ASN A 134 9.80 30.26 2.25
CA ASN A 134 9.67 29.99 3.68
C ASN A 134 10.96 29.40 4.29
N ALA A 135 12.07 29.42 3.58
CA ALA A 135 13.39 29.17 4.14
C ALA A 135 13.82 30.43 4.93
N SER A 136 13.14 30.69 6.08
CA SER A 136 13.71 31.57 7.09
C SER A 136 15.12 31.07 7.40
N ASN A 137 16.08 32.02 7.45
CA ASN A 137 17.51 31.84 7.63
C ASN A 137 17.93 31.17 8.97
N ASP A 138 17.10 30.32 9.53
CA ASP A 138 17.42 29.50 10.70
C ASP A 138 18.09 28.19 10.25
N ALA A 139 19.41 28.26 10.15
CA ALA A 139 20.33 27.15 9.98
C ALA A 139 20.33 26.21 11.20
N SER A 140 19.20 25.63 11.59
CA SER A 140 19.18 24.56 12.58
C SER A 140 18.87 23.24 11.90
N SER A 141 19.89 22.37 11.82
CA SER A 141 19.84 20.99 11.32
C SER A 141 18.70 20.14 11.94
N ASN A 142 18.14 20.57 13.06
CA ASN A 142 17.06 19.91 13.78
C ASN A 142 15.65 20.08 13.17
N LYS A 143 15.37 21.15 12.39
CA LYS A 143 14.05 21.32 11.74
C LYS A 143 13.86 20.36 10.56
N ASN A 144 14.91 20.11 9.78
CA ASN A 144 14.85 19.22 8.60
C ASN A 144 14.59 17.76 8.99
N SER A 145 15.18 17.29 10.10
CA SER A 145 14.96 15.92 10.57
C SER A 145 13.53 15.68 11.07
N LYS A 146 12.91 16.66 11.75
CA LYS A 146 11.51 16.59 12.19
C LYS A 146 10.53 16.52 11.01
N ASP A 147 10.81 17.25 9.93
CA ASP A 147 9.97 17.24 8.73
C ASP A 147 10.08 15.93 7.96
N ILE A 148 11.28 15.36 7.82
CA ILE A 148 11.50 14.05 7.18
C ILE A 148 10.81 12.95 7.99
N GLN A 149 11.00 12.95 9.32
CA GLN A 149 10.33 12.01 10.21
C GLN A 149 8.80 12.17 10.14
N GLY A 150 8.29 13.39 10.01
CA GLY A 150 6.88 13.68 9.80
C GLY A 150 6.34 13.06 8.50
N CYS A 151 7.08 13.18 7.39
CA CYS A 151 6.72 12.56 6.11
C CYS A 151 6.72 11.03 6.19
N VAL A 152 7.75 10.45 6.81
CA VAL A 152 7.86 8.99 6.99
C VAL A 152 6.72 8.48 7.88
N ASN A 153 6.47 9.12 9.02
CA ASN A 153 5.38 8.75 9.93
C ASN A 153 4.01 8.89 9.28
N TYR A 154 3.82 9.94 8.45
CA TYR A 154 2.62 10.09 7.64
C TYR A 154 2.44 8.89 6.71
N PHE A 155 3.47 8.55 5.94
CA PHE A 155 3.42 7.42 5.00
C PHE A 155 3.16 6.09 5.72
N ILE A 156 3.85 5.82 6.83
CA ILE A 156 3.68 4.58 7.62
C ILE A 156 2.23 4.44 8.12
N ARG A 157 1.62 5.53 8.58
CA ARG A 157 0.20 5.54 9.01
C ARG A 157 -0.74 5.15 7.88
N TYR A 158 -0.42 5.50 6.63
CA TYR A 158 -1.22 5.10 5.48
C TYR A 158 -0.90 3.69 5.00
N ALA A 159 0.38 3.27 5.05
CA ALA A 159 0.78 1.94 4.60
C ALA A 159 0.14 0.79 5.38
N GLY A 160 -0.17 0.99 6.67
CA GLY A 160 -0.79 -0.01 7.53
C GLY A 160 -2.26 0.27 7.89
N ARG A 161 -2.89 1.28 7.28
CA ARG A 161 -4.23 1.70 7.69
C ARG A 161 -5.31 0.79 7.12
N PRO A 162 -6.18 0.19 7.97
CA PRO A 162 -7.37 -0.50 7.51
C PRO A 162 -8.40 0.49 6.93
N ALA A 163 -9.35 -0.01 6.15
CA ALA A 163 -10.44 0.79 5.60
C ALA A 163 -11.25 1.48 6.70
N MET A 164 -11.45 0.79 7.81
CA MET A 164 -12.13 1.30 9.00
C MET A 164 -11.37 0.87 10.26
N ALA A 165 -11.27 1.77 11.23
CA ALA A 165 -10.83 1.45 12.57
C ALA A 165 -12.05 1.06 13.43
N GLU A 166 -11.88 0.08 14.29
CA GLU A 166 -12.96 -0.47 15.14
C GLU A 166 -13.67 0.61 15.97
N ASN A 167 -12.92 1.56 16.52
CA ASN A 167 -13.44 2.66 17.32
C ASN A 167 -14.38 3.63 16.57
N ARG A 168 -14.52 3.46 15.26
CA ARG A 168 -15.47 4.25 14.45
C ARG A 168 -16.85 3.61 14.39
N ILE A 169 -17.00 2.36 14.81
CA ILE A 169 -18.29 1.70 15.01
C ILE A 169 -18.79 2.11 16.40
N THR A 170 -19.92 2.78 16.45
CA THR A 170 -20.46 3.32 17.69
C THR A 170 -21.51 2.40 18.31
N GLU A 171 -22.31 1.71 17.47
CA GLU A 171 -23.40 0.87 17.95
C GLU A 171 -23.72 -0.24 16.96
N TYR A 172 -24.14 -1.38 17.50
CA TYR A 172 -24.80 -2.44 16.74
C TYR A 172 -26.16 -2.74 17.37
N ASN A 173 -27.24 -2.49 16.64
CA ASN A 173 -28.59 -2.80 17.09
C ASN A 173 -29.06 -4.12 16.46
N LYS A 174 -29.16 -5.15 17.30
CA LYS A 174 -29.58 -6.50 16.86
C LYS A 174 -31.06 -6.52 16.45
N GLY A 175 -31.90 -5.71 17.07
CA GLY A 175 -33.36 -5.71 16.82
C GLY A 175 -33.68 -5.15 15.42
N SER A 176 -33.06 -4.04 15.06
CA SER A 176 -33.20 -3.40 13.73
C SER A 176 -32.20 -3.90 12.71
N ASN A 177 -31.24 -4.75 13.11
CA ASN A 177 -30.14 -5.23 12.27
C ASN A 177 -29.35 -4.09 11.61
N THR A 178 -28.98 -3.07 12.40
CA THR A 178 -28.27 -1.88 11.93
C THR A 178 -26.97 -1.68 12.67
N VAL A 179 -26.00 -1.06 11.98
CA VAL A 179 -24.69 -0.63 12.49
C VAL A 179 -24.61 0.88 12.37
N SER A 180 -24.32 1.56 13.47
CA SER A 180 -24.01 2.99 13.51
C SER A 180 -22.51 3.19 13.57
N TRP A 181 -22.00 4.08 12.75
CA TRP A 181 -20.58 4.39 12.65
C TRP A 181 -20.39 5.84 12.23
N PHE A 182 -19.15 6.38 12.37
CA PHE A 182 -18.88 7.76 12.00
C PHE A 182 -17.62 7.90 11.17
N TYR A 183 -17.54 9.02 10.45
CA TYR A 183 -16.31 9.49 9.80
C TYR A 183 -16.21 11.02 9.94
N ASN A 184 -14.96 11.52 9.90
CA ASN A 184 -14.71 12.96 9.86
C ASN A 184 -14.38 13.34 8.42
N ASP A 185 -15.12 14.24 7.80
CA ASP A 185 -14.83 14.74 6.46
C ASP A 185 -13.77 15.85 6.56
N HIS A 186 -12.90 15.92 5.54
CA HIS A 186 -11.90 16.99 5.44
C HIS A 186 -12.45 18.25 4.78
N LYS A 187 -13.59 18.16 4.10
CA LYS A 187 -14.14 19.29 3.37
C LYS A 187 -14.83 20.27 4.28
N ASP A 188 -15.53 19.75 5.27
CA ASP A 188 -16.31 20.54 6.24
C ASP A 188 -15.76 20.43 7.67
N GLU A 189 -14.73 19.59 7.87
CA GLU A 189 -14.10 19.30 9.17
C GLU A 189 -15.08 18.78 10.23
N LYS A 190 -16.22 18.24 9.79
CA LYS A 190 -17.27 17.76 10.67
C LYS A 190 -17.26 16.23 10.79
N ARG A 191 -17.80 15.78 11.90
CA ARG A 191 -18.15 14.38 12.10
C ARG A 191 -19.51 14.10 11.45
N HIS A 192 -19.56 13.03 10.68
CA HIS A 192 -20.75 12.50 10.05
C HIS A 192 -21.07 11.14 10.68
N ASP A 193 -22.19 11.03 11.32
CA ASP A 193 -22.71 9.77 11.83
C ASP A 193 -23.62 9.13 10.78
N VAL A 194 -23.43 7.83 10.56
CA VAL A 194 -24.12 7.03 9.53
C VAL A 194 -24.66 5.78 10.18
N THR A 195 -25.90 5.43 9.86
CA THR A 195 -26.51 4.17 10.26
C THR A 195 -26.87 3.40 9.00
N ASP A 196 -26.27 2.25 8.82
CA ASP A 196 -26.49 1.35 7.68
C ASP A 196 -27.13 0.04 8.18
N ASN A 197 -27.85 -0.66 7.29
CA ASN A 197 -28.14 -2.06 7.50
C ASN A 197 -26.83 -2.86 7.57
N VAL A 198 -26.76 -3.90 8.40
CA VAL A 198 -25.57 -4.72 8.60
C VAL A 198 -25.00 -5.26 7.28
N ILE A 199 -25.86 -5.72 6.37
CA ILE A 199 -25.44 -6.27 5.08
C ILE A 199 -24.80 -5.19 4.21
N ASP A 200 -25.42 -3.99 4.18
CA ASP A 200 -24.89 -2.86 3.40
C ASP A 200 -23.56 -2.37 3.96
N PHE A 201 -23.44 -2.31 5.28
CA PHE A 201 -22.18 -1.97 5.95
C PHE A 201 -21.08 -2.98 5.64
N ILE A 202 -21.38 -4.29 5.70
CA ILE A 202 -20.44 -5.35 5.36
C ILE A 202 -20.04 -5.24 3.87
N ASN A 203 -20.99 -5.03 2.98
CA ASN A 203 -20.72 -4.86 1.55
C ASN A 203 -19.79 -3.68 1.27
N ARG A 204 -19.96 -2.55 1.98
CA ARG A 204 -19.03 -1.41 1.90
C ARG A 204 -17.60 -1.77 2.34
N LEU A 205 -17.44 -2.68 3.29
CA LEU A 205 -16.12 -3.10 3.76
C LEU A 205 -15.48 -4.12 2.83
N ILE A 206 -16.24 -5.09 2.35
CA ILE A 206 -15.72 -6.21 1.53
C ILE A 206 -15.08 -5.72 0.25
N ILE A 207 -15.62 -4.71 -0.42
CA ILE A 207 -15.04 -4.17 -1.65
C ILE A 207 -13.61 -3.61 -1.47
N HIS A 208 -13.19 -3.35 -0.23
CA HIS A 208 -11.86 -2.83 0.08
C HIS A 208 -10.89 -3.92 0.54
N ILE A 209 -11.34 -5.15 0.72
CA ILE A 209 -10.49 -6.28 1.04
C ILE A 209 -9.72 -6.66 -0.23
N PRO A 210 -8.40 -6.59 -0.23
CA PRO A 210 -7.63 -6.97 -1.40
C PRO A 210 -7.70 -8.48 -1.65
N ASP A 211 -7.55 -8.87 -2.90
CA ASP A 211 -7.44 -10.28 -3.28
C ASP A 211 -6.29 -10.97 -2.55
N TYR A 212 -6.43 -12.27 -2.38
CA TYR A 212 -5.40 -13.09 -1.75
C TYR A 212 -4.04 -12.91 -2.48
N HIS A 213 -2.96 -12.74 -1.71
CA HIS A 213 -1.62 -12.40 -2.20
C HIS A 213 -1.47 -11.03 -2.90
N PHE A 214 -2.47 -10.19 -2.93
CA PHE A 214 -2.31 -8.85 -3.45
C PHE A 214 -1.44 -7.99 -2.52
N LEU A 215 -0.31 -7.53 -3.03
CA LEU A 215 0.59 -6.65 -2.27
C LEU A 215 0.10 -5.19 -2.38
N THR A 216 -0.46 -4.67 -1.30
CA THR A 216 -0.92 -3.29 -1.20
C THR A 216 0.22 -2.27 -1.12
N THR A 217 1.42 -2.71 -0.76
CA THR A 217 2.64 -1.89 -0.74
C THR A 217 3.68 -2.50 -1.67
N ARG A 218 4.29 -1.66 -2.53
CA ARG A 218 5.31 -2.08 -3.50
C ARG A 218 6.51 -1.15 -3.48
N TYR A 219 7.67 -1.73 -3.76
CA TYR A 219 8.97 -1.05 -3.80
C TYR A 219 9.47 -0.96 -5.23
N TYR A 220 9.96 0.21 -5.64
CA TYR A 220 10.43 0.48 -6.99
C TYR A 220 11.80 1.15 -7.02
N GLY A 221 12.48 1.04 -8.18
CA GLY A 221 13.80 1.57 -8.38
C GLY A 221 14.81 0.97 -7.41
N PHE A 222 15.71 1.76 -6.85
CA PHE A 222 16.72 1.22 -5.94
C PHE A 222 16.17 0.73 -4.59
N TYR A 223 14.87 0.94 -4.28
CA TYR A 223 14.21 0.29 -3.14
C TYR A 223 13.67 -1.10 -3.46
N ALA A 224 13.62 -1.50 -4.73
CA ALA A 224 13.21 -2.85 -5.10
C ALA A 224 14.24 -3.89 -4.65
N ASN A 225 13.78 -5.06 -4.21
CA ASN A 225 14.66 -6.13 -3.75
C ASN A 225 15.70 -6.55 -4.80
N ALA A 226 15.33 -6.52 -6.09
CA ALA A 226 16.23 -6.81 -7.20
C ALA A 226 17.35 -5.76 -7.37
N SER A 227 17.14 -4.54 -6.89
CA SER A 227 18.10 -3.41 -7.04
C SER A 227 18.99 -3.20 -5.81
N LYS A 228 19.15 -4.22 -4.96
CA LYS A 228 19.95 -4.11 -3.73
C LYS A 228 21.37 -3.56 -3.95
N LYS A 229 22.03 -3.98 -5.04
CA LYS A 229 23.35 -3.49 -5.39
C LYS A 229 23.36 -1.97 -5.65
N THR A 230 22.34 -1.45 -6.31
CA THR A 230 22.18 -0.01 -6.55
C THR A 230 21.90 0.74 -5.25
N LEU A 231 21.07 0.19 -4.38
CA LEU A 231 20.82 0.78 -3.06
C LEU A 231 22.10 0.85 -2.21
N ASP A 232 22.92 -0.20 -2.24
CA ASP A 232 24.22 -0.23 -1.55
C ASP A 232 25.16 0.87 -2.06
N LYS A 233 25.20 1.11 -3.37
CA LYS A 233 25.95 2.23 -3.96
C LYS A 233 25.41 3.60 -3.53
N VAL A 234 24.09 3.76 -3.55
CA VAL A 234 23.43 5.00 -3.08
C VAL A 234 23.80 5.27 -1.63
N HIS A 235 23.75 4.25 -0.77
CA HIS A 235 24.14 4.40 0.65
C HIS A 235 25.61 4.79 0.80
N ALA A 236 26.50 4.15 0.03
CA ALA A 236 27.93 4.48 0.05
C ALA A 236 28.19 5.93 -0.38
N LEU A 237 27.52 6.40 -1.45
CA LEU A 237 27.64 7.78 -1.94
C LEU A 237 27.05 8.82 -0.97
N LEU A 238 26.08 8.42 -0.15
CA LEU A 238 25.52 9.27 0.92
C LEU A 238 26.32 9.22 2.23
N GLY A 239 27.38 8.42 2.29
CA GLY A 239 28.15 8.22 3.53
C GLY A 239 27.38 7.46 4.61
N ILE A 240 26.27 6.80 4.24
CA ILE A 240 25.47 6.02 5.18
C ILE A 240 26.21 4.73 5.50
N LYS A 241 26.78 4.65 6.71
CA LYS A 241 27.40 3.42 7.19
C LYS A 241 26.33 2.37 7.44
N LYS A 242 26.50 1.19 6.84
CA LYS A 242 25.67 0.04 7.21
C LYS A 242 25.94 -0.26 8.69
N ASN A 243 24.91 -0.18 9.50
CA ASN A 243 25.00 -0.63 10.87
C ASN A 243 25.38 -2.12 10.86
N LYS A 244 26.60 -2.45 11.30
CA LYS A 244 27.09 -3.85 11.36
C LYS A 244 26.22 -4.71 12.28
N ASP A 245 25.51 -4.09 13.22
CA ASP A 245 24.59 -4.76 14.15
C ASP A 245 23.32 -5.34 13.50
N TYR A 246 23.06 -5.03 12.23
CA TYR A 246 22.03 -5.67 11.40
C TYR A 246 22.57 -6.84 10.57
N SER A 247 23.47 -7.64 11.12
CA SER A 247 23.83 -8.92 10.53
C SER A 247 22.54 -9.77 10.37
N ARG A 248 22.50 -10.63 9.36
CA ARG A 248 21.34 -11.50 9.10
C ARG A 248 20.98 -12.33 10.34
N GLU A 249 21.98 -12.71 11.14
CA GLU A 249 21.81 -13.47 12.38
C GLU A 249 21.21 -12.64 13.51
N THR A 250 21.69 -11.42 13.72
CA THR A 250 21.15 -10.49 14.72
C THR A 250 19.71 -10.09 14.37
N ARG A 251 19.46 -9.87 13.06
CA ARG A 251 18.12 -9.60 12.55
C ARG A 251 17.18 -10.80 12.74
N THR A 252 17.66 -12.01 12.51
CA THR A 252 16.88 -13.24 12.70
C THR A 252 16.63 -13.51 14.18
N LYS A 253 17.60 -13.28 15.05
CA LYS A 253 17.45 -13.40 16.50
C LYS A 253 16.55 -12.31 17.09
N ALA A 254 16.79 -11.04 16.74
CA ALA A 254 15.95 -9.92 17.18
C ALA A 254 14.52 -10.04 16.63
N PHE A 255 14.35 -10.47 15.37
CA PHE A 255 13.06 -10.72 14.76
C PHE A 255 12.34 -11.93 15.39
N LYS A 256 13.04 -13.03 15.66
CA LYS A 256 12.49 -14.17 16.39
C LYS A 256 12.11 -13.81 17.83
N ASN A 257 12.92 -13.00 18.51
CA ASN A 257 12.61 -12.53 19.86
C ASN A 257 11.44 -11.54 19.86
N LYS A 258 11.33 -10.68 18.83
CA LYS A 258 10.20 -9.76 18.65
C LYS A 258 8.93 -10.51 18.25
N LEU A 259 9.03 -11.52 17.38
CA LEU A 259 7.93 -12.44 17.04
C LEU A 259 7.51 -13.30 18.24
N ASN A 260 8.45 -13.70 19.11
CA ASN A 260 8.12 -14.41 20.35
C ASN A 260 7.40 -13.51 21.37
N LYS A 261 7.72 -12.21 21.40
CA LYS A 261 6.98 -11.21 22.18
C LYS A 261 5.66 -10.79 21.51
N LEU A 262 5.58 -10.87 20.19
CA LEU A 262 4.40 -10.58 19.35
C LEU A 262 3.62 -11.86 19.02
N LYS A 263 3.74 -12.94 19.81
CA LYS A 263 2.84 -14.07 19.63
C LYS A 263 1.43 -13.53 19.77
N TYR A 264 0.62 -13.72 18.75
CA TYR A 264 -0.79 -13.33 18.71
C TYR A 264 -1.52 -13.66 20.01
N ARG A 265 -1.19 -14.82 20.61
CA ARG A 265 -1.66 -15.23 21.92
C ARG A 265 -1.28 -14.24 23.01
N THR A 266 0.01 -13.87 23.14
CA THR A 266 0.50 -12.94 24.17
C THR A 266 -0.12 -11.57 23.99
N HIS A 267 -0.23 -11.10 22.74
CA HIS A 267 -0.84 -9.81 22.45
C HIS A 267 -2.33 -9.78 22.79
N LEU A 268 -3.06 -10.86 22.53
CA LEU A 268 -4.47 -10.95 22.92
C LEU A 268 -4.64 -11.07 24.44
N ILE A 269 -3.75 -11.79 25.13
CA ILE A 269 -3.79 -11.87 26.60
C ILE A 269 -3.51 -10.48 27.20
N ASP A 270 -2.46 -9.80 26.74
CA ASP A 270 -2.05 -8.49 27.24
C ASP A 270 -3.09 -7.39 26.96
N SER A 271 -3.73 -7.44 25.78
CA SER A 271 -4.67 -6.40 25.35
C SER A 271 -6.10 -6.62 25.83
N PHE A 272 -6.52 -7.88 25.94
CA PHE A 272 -7.92 -8.23 26.18
C PHE A 272 -8.14 -9.14 27.39
N ASN A 273 -7.05 -9.47 28.10
CA ASN A 273 -7.05 -10.45 29.20
C ASN A 273 -7.74 -11.77 28.80
N ARG A 274 -7.58 -12.17 27.55
CA ARG A 274 -8.23 -13.33 26.95
C ARG A 274 -7.22 -14.20 26.22
N ASP A 275 -7.08 -15.45 26.64
CA ASP A 275 -6.23 -16.43 25.96
C ASP A 275 -7.00 -17.00 24.74
N PRO A 276 -6.55 -16.74 23.49
CA PRO A 276 -7.27 -17.18 22.30
C PRO A 276 -7.29 -18.70 22.12
N ILE A 277 -6.40 -19.42 22.81
CA ILE A 277 -6.33 -20.88 22.75
C ILE A 277 -6.84 -21.55 24.03
N GLN A 278 -7.38 -20.80 24.97
CA GLN A 278 -8.03 -21.38 26.15
C GLN A 278 -9.51 -21.68 25.86
N CYS A 279 -9.88 -22.94 25.98
CA CYS A 279 -11.28 -23.35 25.90
C CYS A 279 -12.07 -22.79 27.09
N LYS A 280 -13.36 -22.60 26.93
CA LYS A 280 -14.27 -22.23 28.04
C LYS A 280 -14.22 -23.21 29.21
N CYS A 281 -13.82 -24.46 28.98
CA CYS A 281 -13.60 -25.48 30.03
C CYS A 281 -12.25 -25.33 30.77
N GLY A 282 -11.44 -24.32 30.44
CA GLY A 282 -10.11 -24.10 31.02
C GLY A 282 -8.96 -24.86 30.36
N ALA A 283 -9.24 -25.83 29.48
CA ALA A 283 -8.23 -26.57 28.76
C ALA A 283 -7.55 -25.73 27.67
N ILE A 284 -6.27 -25.98 27.40
CA ILE A 284 -5.53 -25.32 26.33
C ILE A 284 -5.70 -26.11 25.04
N MET A 285 -6.19 -25.43 23.99
CA MET A 285 -6.31 -25.99 22.65
C MET A 285 -4.93 -26.17 22.03
N GLN A 286 -4.65 -27.37 21.51
CA GLN A 286 -3.42 -27.62 20.76
C GLN A 286 -3.66 -27.34 19.27
N TYR A 287 -2.70 -26.61 18.67
CA TYR A 287 -2.67 -26.45 17.22
C TYR A 287 -2.33 -27.79 16.56
N THR A 288 -3.20 -28.29 15.72
CA THR A 288 -2.98 -29.52 14.98
C THR A 288 -2.38 -29.28 13.61
N TYR A 289 -3.00 -28.42 12.80
CA TYR A 289 -2.49 -28.04 11.48
C TYR A 289 -3.23 -26.83 10.92
N THR A 290 -2.61 -26.16 9.94
CA THR A 290 -3.27 -25.15 9.09
C THR A 290 -3.66 -25.79 7.78
N TYR A 291 -4.94 -25.76 7.45
CA TYR A 291 -5.44 -26.18 6.14
C TYR A 291 -5.38 -25.00 5.18
N ASN A 292 -4.60 -25.13 4.10
CA ASN A 292 -4.62 -24.21 2.98
C ASN A 292 -5.30 -24.90 1.77
N PRO A 293 -6.53 -24.52 1.44
CA PRO A 293 -7.27 -25.19 0.37
C PRO A 293 -6.66 -25.00 -1.03
N LEU A 294 -5.73 -24.02 -1.18
CA LEU A 294 -5.07 -23.73 -2.46
C LEU A 294 -3.72 -24.44 -2.63
N GLU A 295 -3.05 -24.77 -1.54
CA GLU A 295 -1.73 -25.44 -1.56
C GLU A 295 -1.84 -26.94 -1.42
N ASP A 296 -2.90 -27.45 -0.82
CA ASP A 296 -3.12 -28.88 -0.71
C ASP A 296 -3.57 -29.45 -2.05
N LYS A 297 -2.57 -29.90 -2.86
CA LYS A 297 -2.78 -30.60 -4.14
C LYS A 297 -3.56 -31.91 -3.99
N ARG A 298 -3.80 -32.36 -2.77
CA ARG A 298 -4.72 -33.45 -2.44
C ARG A 298 -6.14 -32.91 -2.47
N ASN A 299 -6.58 -32.55 -3.65
CA ASN A 299 -7.97 -32.18 -3.97
C ASN A 299 -8.88 -33.42 -3.86
N ASP A 300 -8.75 -34.13 -2.75
CA ASP A 300 -9.58 -35.28 -2.48
C ASP A 300 -10.91 -34.77 -1.91
N ARG A 301 -11.97 -34.92 -2.70
CA ARG A 301 -13.37 -34.72 -2.29
C ARG A 301 -13.68 -35.40 -0.95
N THR A 302 -13.03 -36.51 -0.66
CA THR A 302 -13.09 -37.27 0.60
C THR A 302 -12.56 -36.47 1.80
N TYR A 303 -11.50 -35.67 1.64
CA TYR A 303 -10.96 -34.88 2.72
C TYR A 303 -11.88 -33.69 3.11
N ARG A 304 -12.41 -32.98 2.11
CA ARG A 304 -13.43 -31.94 2.34
C ARG A 304 -14.66 -32.50 3.05
N LYS A 305 -15.11 -33.67 2.64
CA LYS A 305 -16.24 -34.35 3.27
C LYS A 305 -15.97 -34.72 4.73
N ARG A 306 -14.77 -35.26 5.04
CA ARG A 306 -14.36 -35.52 6.45
C ARG A 306 -14.32 -34.27 7.30
N CYS A 307 -13.73 -33.16 6.82
CA CYS A 307 -13.68 -31.91 7.57
C CYS A 307 -15.09 -31.35 7.85
N ILE A 308 -15.99 -31.43 6.87
CA ILE A 308 -17.38 -31.00 7.02
C ILE A 308 -18.10 -31.92 8.02
N ASP A 309 -17.93 -33.23 7.94
CA ASP A 309 -18.53 -34.21 8.83
C ASP A 309 -18.01 -34.06 10.28
N GLU A 310 -16.73 -33.78 10.47
CA GLU A 310 -16.17 -33.48 11.80
C GLU A 310 -16.67 -32.16 12.37
N MET A 311 -16.78 -31.10 11.58
CA MET A 311 -17.40 -29.85 12.00
C MET A 311 -18.87 -30.03 12.37
N TYR A 312 -19.62 -30.89 11.64
CA TYR A 312 -21.01 -31.22 11.98
C TYR A 312 -21.10 -32.03 13.29
N LYS A 313 -20.21 -33.00 13.50
CA LYS A 313 -20.12 -33.78 14.74
C LYS A 313 -19.76 -32.86 15.95
N MET A 314 -18.85 -31.90 15.78
CA MET A 314 -18.54 -30.93 16.84
C MET A 314 -19.73 -29.99 17.15
N ARG A 315 -20.49 -29.59 16.13
CA ARG A 315 -21.73 -28.80 16.34
C ARG A 315 -22.82 -29.58 17.07
N LEU A 316 -22.97 -30.88 16.77
CA LEU A 316 -23.96 -31.74 17.45
C LEU A 316 -23.57 -31.99 18.91
N ARG A 317 -22.28 -32.21 19.23
CA ARG A 317 -21.79 -32.34 20.61
C ARG A 317 -21.97 -31.07 21.44
N ARG A 318 -21.99 -29.87 20.83
CA ARG A 318 -22.25 -28.60 21.50
C ARG A 318 -23.73 -28.31 21.76
N ARG A 319 -24.65 -29.10 21.18
CA ARG A 319 -26.09 -28.96 21.38
C ARG A 319 -26.64 -29.97 22.41
N SER A 320 -25.81 -30.93 22.81
CA SER A 320 -26.17 -31.97 23.82
C SER A 320 -25.53 -31.75 25.18
N THR A 321 -24.89 -30.61 25.40
CA THR A 321 -24.44 -30.04 26.69
C THR A 321 -25.09 -28.67 26.88
#